data_a0a4a863aa441f107502c640216aeb18
#
_entry.id   a0a4a863aa441f107502c640216aeb18
#
_cell.length_a   1.000
_cell.length_b   1.000
_cell.length_c   1.000
_cell.angle_alpha   90.00
_cell.angle_beta   90.00
_cell.angle_gamma   90.00
#
_symmetry.space_group_name_H-M   'P 1'
#
loop_
_entity.id
_entity.type
_entity.pdbx_description
1 polymer ?
#
loop_
_entity_poly.entity_id
_entity_poly.type
_entity_poly.pdbx_seq_one_letter_code
_entity_poly.pdbx_strand_id
1 'polypeptide(L)'
;MAFALLLTFYSSKKTVNRKYLHMVSLALGGIGFLMMYFVPDPELLWLWFSLVGISWGSILSMPYAMLSSTIAPEKMGIMMGIFNMFIVIPQIVAALGGVNFLYGLMGEAPIFALVVAGLSLLISAFSNLLITEKNVISYDS
;
A
#
# COMPACT_ATOMS: atom_id res chain seq x y z
N MET A 1 -11.37 4.61 -7.67
CA MET A 1 -11.81 3.35 -8.31
C MET A 1 -11.28 3.19 -9.74
N ALA A 2 -11.44 4.17 -10.64
CA ALA A 2 -10.91 4.09 -12.02
C ALA A 2 -9.40 3.80 -12.09
N PHE A 3 -8.58 4.42 -11.24
CA PHE A 3 -7.14 4.20 -11.20
C PHE A 3 -6.77 2.76 -10.79
N ALA A 4 -7.48 2.16 -9.82
CA ALA A 4 -7.24 0.77 -9.43
C ALA A 4 -7.54 -0.20 -10.58
N LEU A 5 -8.60 0.06 -11.36
CA LEU A 5 -8.92 -0.71 -12.56
C LEU A 5 -7.86 -0.55 -13.65
N LEU A 6 -7.38 0.68 -13.89
CA LEU A 6 -6.30 0.94 -14.83
C LEU A 6 -5.00 0.25 -14.41
N LEU A 7 -4.65 0.29 -13.12
CA LEU A 7 -3.49 -0.42 -12.56
C LEU A 7 -3.61 -1.94 -12.76
N THR A 8 -4.78 -2.51 -12.47
CA THR A 8 -5.04 -3.93 -12.65
C THR A 8 -4.92 -4.33 -14.12
N PHE A 9 -5.51 -3.54 -15.01
CA PHE A 9 -5.44 -3.78 -16.46
C PHE A 9 -4.00 -3.65 -16.98
N TYR A 10 -3.26 -2.64 -16.53
CA TYR A 10 -1.86 -2.43 -16.93
C TYR A 10 -0.94 -3.52 -16.39
N SER A 11 -1.16 -3.95 -15.14
CA SER A 11 -0.36 -5.01 -14.49
C SER A 11 -0.67 -6.42 -15.03
N SER A 12 -1.79 -6.61 -15.73
CA SER A 12 -2.12 -7.87 -16.39
C SER A 12 -1.28 -8.15 -17.62
N LYS A 13 -0.64 -7.11 -18.20
CA LYS A 13 0.31 -7.28 -19.29
C LYS A 13 1.60 -7.91 -18.73
N LYS A 14 2.04 -9.03 -19.30
CA LYS A 14 3.21 -9.83 -18.88
C LYS A 14 4.54 -9.07 -18.75
N THR A 15 4.62 -7.83 -19.26
CA THR A 15 5.84 -7.02 -19.32
C THR A 15 6.04 -6.09 -18.10
N VAL A 16 5.05 -5.98 -17.19
CA VAL A 16 5.13 -5.03 -16.08
C VAL A 16 5.52 -5.76 -14.80
N ASN A 17 6.64 -5.34 -14.21
CA ASN A 17 7.06 -5.82 -12.90
C ASN A 17 6.18 -5.19 -11.81
N ARG A 18 5.27 -5.99 -11.25
CA ARG A 18 4.28 -5.58 -10.25
C ARG A 18 4.94 -5.00 -9.00
N LYS A 19 6.08 -5.53 -8.60
CA LYS A 19 6.89 -5.07 -7.48
C LYS A 19 7.27 -3.58 -7.62
N TYR A 20 7.86 -3.21 -8.76
CA TYR A 20 8.26 -1.81 -8.99
C TYR A 20 7.07 -0.88 -9.13
N LEU A 21 6.00 -1.34 -9.77
CA LEU A 21 4.77 -0.56 -9.88
C LEU A 21 4.18 -0.26 -8.49
N HIS A 22 4.14 -1.26 -7.62
CA HIS A 22 3.69 -1.10 -6.24
C HIS A 22 4.60 -0.17 -5.44
N MET A 23 5.92 -0.36 -5.53
CA MET A 23 6.91 0.49 -4.87
C MET A 23 6.76 1.97 -5.26
N VAL A 24 6.67 2.28 -6.55
CA VAL A 24 6.50 3.65 -7.04
C VAL A 24 5.18 4.25 -6.56
N SER A 25 4.09 3.47 -6.62
CA SER A 25 2.78 3.93 -6.14
C SER A 25 2.80 4.26 -4.64
N LEU A 26 3.45 3.44 -3.81
CA LEU A 26 3.61 3.70 -2.38
C LEU A 26 4.46 4.95 -2.12
N ALA A 27 5.56 5.10 -2.85
CA ALA A 27 6.43 6.29 -2.74
C ALA A 27 5.67 7.57 -3.07
N LEU A 28 4.86 7.58 -4.14
CA LEU A 28 4.01 8.72 -4.50
C LEU A 28 3.01 9.06 -3.40
N GLY A 29 2.36 8.05 -2.80
CA GLY A 29 1.45 8.28 -1.67
C GLY A 29 2.14 8.83 -0.43
N GLY A 30 3.33 8.30 -0.10
CA GLY A 30 4.16 8.81 0.99
C GLY A 30 4.55 10.27 0.79
N ILE A 31 4.99 10.62 -0.42
CA ILE A 31 5.27 12.02 -0.80
C ILE A 31 4.00 12.87 -0.68
N GLY A 32 2.85 12.39 -1.16
CA GLY A 32 1.57 13.11 -1.05
C GLY A 32 1.23 13.49 0.38
N PHE A 33 1.33 12.56 1.32
CA PHE A 33 1.09 12.85 2.75
C PHE A 33 2.11 13.84 3.34
N LEU A 34 3.39 13.70 3.01
CA LEU A 34 4.42 14.62 3.50
C LEU A 34 4.25 16.03 2.91
N MET A 35 3.82 16.15 1.66
CA MET A 35 3.60 17.45 1.03
C MET A 35 2.44 18.21 1.69
N MET A 36 1.44 17.55 2.25
CA MET A 36 0.38 18.22 3.04
C MET A 36 0.95 18.91 4.28
N TYR A 37 2.06 18.45 4.83
CA TYR A 37 2.75 19.10 5.94
C TYR A 37 3.65 20.25 5.47
N PHE A 38 4.47 20.04 4.43
CA PHE A 38 5.45 21.03 3.96
C PHE A 38 4.84 22.16 3.14
N VAL A 39 3.75 21.86 2.43
CA VAL A 39 3.06 22.81 1.54
C VAL A 39 1.57 22.77 1.87
N PRO A 40 1.15 23.41 2.98
CA PRO A 40 -0.25 23.39 3.45
C PRO A 40 -1.10 24.41 2.67
N ASP A 41 -1.11 24.29 1.35
CA ASP A 41 -1.91 25.12 0.47
C ASP A 41 -3.21 24.40 0.11
N PRO A 42 -4.37 24.96 0.47
CA PRO A 42 -5.67 24.37 0.15
C PRO A 42 -5.89 24.14 -1.35
N GLU A 43 -5.33 25.00 -2.21
CA GLU A 43 -5.47 24.86 -3.66
C GLU A 43 -4.69 23.67 -4.22
N LEU A 44 -3.66 23.18 -3.53
CA LEU A 44 -2.85 22.04 -3.91
C LEU A 44 -3.31 20.71 -3.29
N LEU A 45 -4.26 20.73 -2.35
CA LEU A 45 -4.72 19.52 -1.67
C LEU A 45 -5.23 18.44 -2.64
N TRP A 46 -5.91 18.83 -3.73
CA TRP A 46 -6.39 17.87 -4.73
C TRP A 46 -5.23 17.09 -5.37
N LEU A 47 -4.06 17.73 -5.55
CA LEU A 47 -2.87 17.09 -6.08
C LEU A 47 -2.31 16.06 -5.10
N TRP A 48 -2.14 16.48 -3.83
CA TRP A 48 -1.62 15.58 -2.79
C TRP A 48 -2.54 14.40 -2.54
N PHE A 49 -3.84 14.62 -2.47
CA PHE A 49 -4.82 13.53 -2.37
C PHE A 49 -4.85 12.63 -3.59
N SER A 50 -4.57 13.14 -4.78
CA SER A 50 -4.44 12.31 -5.98
C SER A 50 -3.27 11.34 -5.88
N LEU A 51 -2.12 11.78 -5.37
CA LEU A 51 -0.95 10.91 -5.13
C LEU A 51 -1.27 9.83 -4.07
N VAL A 52 -1.94 10.20 -3.00
CA VAL A 52 -2.42 9.25 -1.98
C VAL A 52 -3.40 8.25 -2.59
N GLY A 53 -4.31 8.69 -3.45
CA GLY A 53 -5.27 7.84 -4.17
C GLY A 53 -4.58 6.79 -5.07
N ILE A 54 -3.48 7.15 -5.72
CA ILE A 54 -2.64 6.23 -6.49
C ILE A 54 -2.09 5.12 -5.59
N SER A 55 -1.52 5.50 -4.46
CA SER A 55 -1.01 4.55 -3.47
C SER A 55 -2.10 3.63 -2.93
N TRP A 56 -3.25 4.19 -2.58
CA TRP A 56 -4.39 3.42 -2.07
C TRP A 56 -4.89 2.38 -3.07
N GLY A 57 -5.01 2.74 -4.35
CA GLY A 57 -5.36 1.81 -5.42
C GLY A 57 -4.36 0.66 -5.55
N SER A 58 -3.05 0.95 -5.40
CA SER A 58 -2.00 -0.06 -5.44
C SER A 58 -2.02 -0.97 -4.20
N ILE A 59 -2.27 -0.44 -3.01
CA ILE A 59 -2.39 -1.21 -1.75
C ILE A 59 -3.52 -2.23 -1.84
N LEU A 60 -4.65 -1.85 -2.44
CA LEU A 60 -5.80 -2.73 -2.57
C LEU A 60 -5.63 -3.84 -3.63
N SER A 61 -4.75 -3.66 -4.62
CA SER A 61 -4.68 -4.57 -5.77
C SER A 61 -3.37 -5.35 -5.84
N MET A 62 -2.22 -4.70 -5.67
CA MET A 62 -0.93 -5.31 -5.97
C MET A 62 -0.50 -6.43 -5.01
N PRO A 63 -0.63 -6.30 -3.68
CA PRO A 63 -0.24 -7.38 -2.76
C PRO A 63 -1.03 -8.66 -3.00
N TYR A 64 -2.34 -8.55 -3.26
CA TYR A 64 -3.17 -9.69 -3.59
C TYR A 64 -2.77 -10.34 -4.92
N ALA A 65 -2.48 -9.52 -5.94
CA ALA A 65 -2.03 -10.02 -7.24
C ALA A 65 -0.66 -10.71 -7.17
N MET A 66 0.26 -10.18 -6.37
CA MET A 66 1.58 -10.78 -6.15
C MET A 66 1.47 -12.08 -5.37
N LEU A 67 0.68 -12.09 -4.30
CA LEU A 67 0.47 -13.28 -3.47
C LEU A 67 -0.20 -14.39 -4.27
N SER A 68 -1.27 -14.09 -5.01
CA SER A 68 -2.01 -15.08 -5.80
C SER A 68 -1.20 -15.72 -6.92
N SER A 69 -0.18 -15.02 -7.44
CA SER A 69 0.70 -15.56 -8.47
C SER A 69 1.79 -16.50 -7.95
N THR A 70 1.99 -16.56 -6.64
CA THR A 70 3.06 -17.35 -6.01
C THR A 70 2.56 -18.56 -5.21
N ILE A 71 1.25 -18.69 -5.04
CA ILE A 71 0.65 -19.73 -4.21
C ILE A 71 -0.04 -20.78 -5.08
N ALA A 72 0.18 -22.05 -4.75
CA ALA A 72 -0.53 -23.16 -5.38
C ALA A 72 -2.04 -23.09 -5.09
N PRO A 73 -2.91 -23.41 -6.06
CA PRO A 73 -4.36 -23.29 -5.94
C PRO A 73 -4.95 -23.96 -4.70
N GLU A 74 -4.41 -25.12 -4.29
CA GLU A 74 -4.87 -25.92 -3.15
C GLU A 74 -4.67 -25.20 -1.81
N LYS A 75 -3.69 -24.28 -1.73
CA LYS A 75 -3.34 -23.54 -0.51
C LYS A 75 -3.85 -22.09 -0.54
N MET A 76 -4.48 -21.67 -1.63
CA MET A 76 -4.89 -20.29 -1.86
C MET A 76 -5.77 -19.76 -0.74
N GLY A 77 -6.79 -20.50 -0.33
CA GLY A 77 -7.74 -20.08 0.72
C GLY A 77 -7.07 -19.81 2.07
N ILE A 78 -6.21 -20.74 2.51
CA ILE A 78 -5.50 -20.61 3.79
C ILE A 78 -4.52 -19.43 3.76
N MET A 79 -3.75 -19.29 2.70
CA MET A 79 -2.74 -18.24 2.58
C MET A 79 -3.38 -16.84 2.46
N MET A 80 -4.50 -16.72 1.74
CA MET A 80 -5.27 -15.48 1.70
C MET A 80 -5.90 -15.14 3.05
N GLY A 81 -6.34 -16.15 3.81
CA GLY A 81 -6.81 -15.96 5.19
C GLY A 81 -5.72 -15.41 6.10
N ILE A 82 -4.53 -16.01 6.07
CA ILE A 82 -3.36 -15.54 6.84
C ILE A 82 -2.98 -14.12 6.42
N PHE A 83 -2.93 -13.84 5.13
CA PHE A 83 -2.62 -12.50 4.62
C PHE A 83 -3.62 -11.45 5.13
N ASN A 84 -4.92 -11.76 5.10
CA ASN A 84 -5.95 -10.89 5.65
C ASN A 84 -5.80 -10.64 7.16
N MET A 85 -5.33 -11.62 7.94
CA MET A 85 -5.03 -11.41 9.36
C MET A 85 -3.96 -10.34 9.58
N PHE A 86 -2.91 -10.30 8.76
CA PHE A 86 -1.88 -9.25 8.83
C PHE A 86 -2.42 -7.86 8.51
N ILE A 87 -3.54 -7.75 7.79
CA ILE A 87 -4.23 -6.50 7.51
C ILE A 87 -5.18 -6.15 8.66
N VAL A 88 -5.99 -7.11 9.11
CA VAL A 88 -7.09 -6.88 10.07
C VAL A 88 -6.58 -6.68 11.50
N ILE A 89 -5.55 -7.43 11.93
CA ILE A 89 -5.04 -7.31 13.31
C ILE A 89 -4.54 -5.89 13.62
N PRO A 90 -3.70 -5.23 12.79
CA PRO A 90 -3.31 -3.85 13.03
C PRO A 90 -4.51 -2.87 13.04
N GLN A 91 -5.53 -3.11 12.23
CA GLN A 91 -6.74 -2.29 12.20
C GLN A 91 -7.53 -2.41 13.52
N ILE A 92 -7.64 -3.62 14.07
CA ILE A 92 -8.27 -3.86 15.38
C ILE A 92 -7.50 -3.13 16.48
N VAL A 93 -6.16 -3.26 16.51
CA VAL A 93 -5.31 -2.56 17.49
C VAL A 93 -5.47 -1.05 17.37
N ALA A 94 -5.51 -0.52 16.15
CA ALA A 94 -5.74 0.90 15.90
C ALA A 94 -7.11 1.36 16.43
N ALA A 95 -8.17 0.59 16.16
CA ALA A 95 -9.54 0.88 16.58
C ALA A 95 -9.73 0.80 18.09
N LEU A 96 -9.03 -0.10 18.79
CA LEU A 96 -9.10 -0.27 20.25
C LEU A 96 -8.34 0.79 21.04
N GLY A 97 -7.80 1.81 20.40
CA GLY A 97 -7.15 2.94 21.05
C GLY A 97 -5.68 3.15 20.70
N GLY A 98 -5.11 2.27 19.85
CA GLY A 98 -3.73 2.43 19.41
C GLY A 98 -3.47 3.76 18.71
N VAL A 99 -4.43 4.24 17.91
CA VAL A 99 -4.36 5.57 17.27
C VAL A 99 -4.44 6.68 18.30
N ASN A 100 -5.32 6.59 19.27
CA ASN A 100 -5.46 7.61 20.33
C ASN A 100 -4.21 7.72 21.20
N PHE A 101 -3.58 6.59 21.51
CA PHE A 101 -2.32 6.57 22.24
C PHE A 101 -1.19 7.26 21.46
N LEU A 102 -1.05 6.92 20.18
CA LEU A 102 -0.06 7.55 19.29
C LEU A 102 -0.35 9.04 19.11
N TYR A 103 -1.63 9.42 18.99
CA TYR A 103 -2.06 10.80 18.82
C TYR A 103 -1.65 11.67 20.02
N GLY A 104 -1.83 11.17 21.25
CA GLY A 104 -1.37 11.84 22.45
C GLY A 104 0.14 12.03 22.49
N LEU A 105 0.92 11.02 22.06
CA LEU A 105 2.37 11.14 21.97
C LEU A 105 2.85 12.13 20.90
N MET A 106 2.04 12.37 19.87
CA MET A 106 2.35 13.26 18.73
C MET A 106 1.90 14.71 18.95
N GLY A 107 1.50 15.07 20.17
CA GLY A 107 1.11 16.45 20.51
C GLY A 107 -0.28 16.86 20.03
N GLU A 108 -1.17 15.88 19.80
CA GLU A 108 -2.60 16.09 19.48
C GLU A 108 -2.89 16.89 18.19
N ALA A 109 -1.90 17.08 17.33
CA ALA A 109 -2.09 17.74 16.05
C ALA A 109 -2.30 16.71 14.92
N PRO A 110 -3.46 16.73 14.22
CA PRO A 110 -3.79 15.74 13.18
C PRO A 110 -2.76 15.65 12.07
N ILE A 111 -2.04 16.73 11.79
CA ILE A 111 -1.05 16.80 10.74
C ILE A 111 0.12 15.83 10.97
N PHE A 112 0.50 15.58 12.22
CA PHE A 112 1.57 14.62 12.53
C PHE A 112 1.18 13.18 12.22
N ALA A 113 -0.11 12.84 12.31
CA ALA A 113 -0.60 11.54 11.87
C ALA A 113 -0.38 11.33 10.35
N LEU A 114 -0.58 12.38 9.54
CA LEU A 114 -0.28 12.34 8.10
C LEU A 114 1.22 12.19 7.84
N VAL A 115 2.07 12.85 8.61
CA VAL A 115 3.54 12.69 8.49
C VAL A 115 3.96 11.26 8.80
N VAL A 116 3.45 10.67 9.88
CA VAL A 116 3.75 9.26 10.24
C VAL A 116 3.23 8.31 9.17
N ALA A 117 2.02 8.53 8.63
CA ALA A 117 1.49 7.75 7.54
C ALA A 117 2.37 7.85 6.28
N GLY A 118 2.81 9.05 5.92
CA GLY A 118 3.71 9.29 4.80
C GLY A 118 5.05 8.56 4.94
N LEU A 119 5.68 8.67 6.10
CA LEU A 119 6.93 7.96 6.41
C LEU A 119 6.75 6.44 6.37
N SER A 120 5.64 5.93 6.90
CA SER A 120 5.33 4.50 6.88
C SER A 120 5.17 3.97 5.45
N LEU A 121 4.53 4.74 4.56
CA LEU A 121 4.42 4.39 3.14
C LEU A 121 5.77 4.39 2.43
N LEU A 122 6.66 5.34 2.74
CA LEU A 122 8.01 5.36 2.17
C LEU A 122 8.83 4.16 2.66
N ILE A 123 8.78 3.83 3.94
CA ILE A 123 9.44 2.63 4.48
C ILE A 123 8.89 1.38 3.80
N SER A 124 7.57 1.28 3.61
CA SER A 124 6.93 0.17 2.89
C SER A 124 7.37 0.10 1.43
N ALA A 125 7.52 1.25 0.75
CA ALA A 125 8.04 1.30 -0.62
C ALA A 125 9.46 0.72 -0.70
N PHE A 126 10.36 1.11 0.20
CA PHE A 126 11.72 0.56 0.26
C PHE A 126 11.73 -0.93 0.64
N SER A 127 10.86 -1.37 1.54
CA SER A 127 10.75 -2.77 1.93
C SER A 127 10.37 -3.68 0.75
N ASN A 128 9.66 -3.14 -0.25
CA ASN A 128 9.38 -3.87 -1.48
C ASN A 128 10.66 -4.30 -2.24
N LEU A 129 11.77 -3.61 -2.07
CA LEU A 129 13.04 -4.01 -2.71
C LEU A 129 13.54 -5.36 -2.18
N LEU A 130 13.17 -5.72 -0.95
CA LEU A 130 13.54 -7.00 -0.33
C LEU A 130 12.72 -8.18 -0.84
N ILE A 131 11.60 -7.92 -1.50
CA ILE A 131 10.75 -8.98 -2.06
C ILE A 131 11.41 -9.55 -3.32
N THR A 132 11.62 -10.86 -3.34
CA THR A 132 12.06 -11.60 -4.53
C THR A 132 10.86 -12.31 -5.14
N GLU A 133 10.44 -11.89 -6.33
CA GLU A 133 9.39 -12.59 -7.09
C GLU A 133 9.99 -13.86 -7.70
N LYS A 134 9.67 -15.01 -7.14
CA LYS A 134 9.89 -16.31 -7.79
C LYS A 134 8.56 -16.72 -8.42
N ASN A 135 8.47 -16.71 -9.74
CA ASN A 135 7.36 -17.32 -10.45
C ASN A 135 7.40 -18.84 -10.21
N VAL A 136 6.56 -19.35 -9.32
CA VAL A 136 6.48 -20.78 -8.98
C VAL A 136 5.61 -21.55 -9.99
N ILE A 137 4.92 -20.85 -10.89
CA ILE A 137 4.06 -21.49 -11.88
C ILE A 137 4.79 -21.51 -13.22
N SER A 138 5.70 -22.46 -13.40
CA SER A 138 5.92 -23.06 -14.71
C SER A 138 4.84 -24.13 -14.87
N TYR A 139 3.80 -23.84 -15.64
CA TYR A 139 2.99 -24.89 -16.21
C TYR A 139 3.86 -25.61 -17.27
N ASP A 140 4.58 -26.62 -16.84
CA ASP A 140 5.08 -27.63 -17.77
C ASP A 140 3.85 -28.43 -18.21
N SER A 141 3.41 -28.10 -19.41
CA SER A 141 2.42 -28.82 -20.20
C SER A 141 2.96 -30.17 -20.65
#